data_d53d70adc83ea6dbc34ce7f1ae297692
#
_entry.id   d53d70adc83ea6dbc34ce7f1ae297692
#
_cell.length_a   1.000
_cell.length_b   1.000
_cell.length_c   1.000
_cell.angle_alpha   90.00
_cell.angle_beta   90.00
_cell.angle_gamma   90.00
#
_symmetry.space_group_name_H-M   'P 1'
#
loop_
_entity.id
_entity.type
_entity.pdbx_description
1 polymer ?
#
loop_
_entity_poly.entity_id
_entity_poly.type
_entity_poly.pdbx_seq_one_letter_code
_entity_poly.pdbx_strand_id
1 'polypeptide(L)'
;EEAWLAMRDEGEIHDLLLDECLHGISGTDSKPGIMKNGVVKAGVTPLQHKLLHCVGTVAKEANLPIFCHHDPKVQSGYDILNVYASAGVEPNRVILGHTGDCNDWAYQEDLVKAGAYIGFDRLAYGHLDNPVKNSVKNIVELVSKGYINRIFLSHDWATYLAFWDSWDKTVSQDYLNLDIDFTYIS
;
A
#
# COMPACT_ATOMS: atom_id res chain seq x y z
N GLU A 1 -5.28 -9.25 -15.68
CA GLU A 1 -6.13 -8.83 -14.52
C GLU A 1 -6.82 -7.49 -14.78
N GLU A 2 -6.11 -6.41 -15.16
CA GLU A 2 -6.72 -5.09 -15.41
C GLU A 2 -7.84 -5.14 -16.47
N ALA A 3 -7.67 -5.90 -17.55
CA ALA A 3 -8.69 -6.01 -18.60
C ALA A 3 -9.97 -6.69 -18.09
N TRP A 4 -9.85 -7.67 -17.22
CA TRP A 4 -10.99 -8.34 -16.61
C TRP A 4 -11.77 -7.40 -15.69
N LEU A 5 -11.06 -6.67 -14.82
CA LEU A 5 -11.65 -5.68 -13.91
C LEU A 5 -12.25 -4.47 -14.65
N ALA A 6 -11.62 -4.06 -15.78
CA ALA A 6 -12.14 -2.97 -16.60
C ALA A 6 -13.51 -3.27 -17.22
N MET A 7 -13.77 -4.55 -17.53
CA MET A 7 -15.03 -5.00 -18.14
C MET A 7 -16.18 -5.23 -17.12
N ARG A 8 -15.88 -5.28 -15.83
CA ARG A 8 -16.87 -5.45 -14.78
C ARG A 8 -17.46 -4.12 -14.35
N ASP A 9 -18.74 -4.10 -14.01
CA ASP A 9 -19.33 -2.93 -13.35
C ASP A 9 -18.94 -2.87 -11.86
N GLU A 10 -19.24 -1.74 -11.22
CA GLU A 10 -18.87 -1.53 -9.81
C GLU A 10 -19.60 -2.49 -8.88
N GLY A 11 -20.87 -2.82 -9.19
CA GLY A 11 -21.66 -3.75 -8.40
C GLY A 11 -21.10 -5.16 -8.42
N GLU A 12 -20.72 -5.65 -9.61
CA GLU A 12 -20.08 -6.97 -9.74
C GLU A 12 -18.79 -7.07 -8.95
N ILE A 13 -17.96 -6.02 -8.95
CA ILE A 13 -16.70 -6.00 -8.21
C ILE A 13 -16.98 -5.93 -6.70
N HIS A 14 -17.91 -5.08 -6.30
CA HIS A 14 -18.34 -4.92 -4.91
C HIS A 14 -18.84 -6.24 -4.34
N ASP A 15 -19.78 -6.90 -5.02
CA ASP A 15 -20.39 -8.14 -4.55
C ASP A 15 -19.36 -9.27 -4.43
N LEU A 16 -18.42 -9.37 -5.38
CA LEU A 16 -17.33 -10.34 -5.32
C LEU A 16 -16.44 -10.13 -4.08
N LEU A 17 -16.00 -8.90 -3.85
CA LEU A 17 -15.13 -8.57 -2.72
C LEU A 17 -15.86 -8.72 -1.38
N LEU A 18 -17.13 -8.32 -1.32
CA LEU A 18 -17.94 -8.45 -0.10
C LEU A 18 -18.22 -9.93 0.22
N ASP A 19 -18.49 -10.76 -0.79
CA ASP A 19 -18.69 -12.20 -0.61
C ASP A 19 -17.46 -12.86 0.02
N GLU A 20 -16.25 -12.54 -0.46
CA GLU A 20 -15.01 -13.05 0.16
C GLU A 20 -14.82 -12.57 1.60
N CYS A 21 -15.23 -11.34 1.91
CA CYS A 21 -15.17 -10.81 3.28
C CYS A 21 -16.17 -11.52 4.23
N LEU A 22 -17.34 -11.89 3.74
CA LEU A 22 -18.39 -12.49 4.55
C LEU A 22 -18.30 -14.02 4.65
N HIS A 23 -17.94 -14.67 3.54
CA HIS A 23 -18.03 -16.12 3.42
C HIS A 23 -16.68 -16.83 3.27
N GLY A 24 -15.61 -16.10 2.97
CA GLY A 24 -14.24 -16.61 2.86
C GLY A 24 -13.68 -16.59 1.44
N ILE A 25 -12.37 -16.45 1.36
CA ILE A 25 -11.63 -16.28 0.10
C ILE A 25 -11.63 -17.58 -0.69
N SER A 26 -12.05 -17.53 -1.95
CA SER A 26 -11.99 -18.66 -2.89
C SER A 26 -12.64 -19.94 -2.37
N GLY A 27 -13.74 -19.82 -1.63
CA GLY A 27 -14.50 -20.96 -1.10
C GLY A 27 -13.87 -21.63 0.12
N THR A 28 -12.91 -20.98 0.77
CA THR A 28 -12.34 -21.39 2.07
C THR A 28 -13.06 -20.70 3.23
N ASP A 29 -12.80 -21.13 4.46
CA ASP A 29 -13.29 -20.46 5.68
C ASP A 29 -12.41 -19.24 6.08
N SER A 30 -11.34 -18.98 5.33
CA SER A 30 -10.40 -17.89 5.63
C SER A 30 -10.95 -16.57 5.10
N LYS A 31 -11.12 -15.58 5.98
CA LYS A 31 -11.60 -14.24 5.65
C LYS A 31 -10.44 -13.24 5.61
N PRO A 32 -10.50 -12.19 4.78
CA PRO A 32 -9.49 -11.17 4.77
C PRO A 32 -9.47 -10.38 6.08
N GLY A 33 -8.27 -10.04 6.57
CA GLY A 33 -8.08 -9.14 7.70
C GLY A 33 -7.79 -7.69 7.27
N ILE A 34 -7.53 -7.47 5.98
CA ILE A 34 -7.21 -6.19 5.38
C ILE A 34 -7.58 -6.19 3.90
N MET A 35 -8.03 -5.05 3.39
CA MET A 35 -8.24 -4.86 1.95
C MET A 35 -6.96 -4.35 1.30
N LYS A 36 -6.64 -4.83 0.10
CA LYS A 36 -5.46 -4.40 -0.66
C LYS A 36 -5.86 -3.78 -1.99
N ASN A 37 -5.29 -2.64 -2.29
CA ASN A 37 -5.40 -1.98 -3.60
C ASN A 37 -4.07 -1.34 -4.00
N GLY A 38 -3.99 -0.76 -5.21
CA GLY A 38 -2.79 -0.09 -5.67
C GLY A 38 -3.03 0.93 -6.77
N VAL A 39 -2.23 1.99 -6.72
CA VAL A 39 -2.14 3.02 -7.75
C VAL A 39 -0.67 3.11 -8.19
N VAL A 40 -0.43 2.91 -9.47
CA VAL A 40 0.92 2.95 -10.06
C VAL A 40 1.26 4.33 -10.63
N LYS A 41 2.41 4.45 -11.28
CA LYS A 41 3.05 5.70 -11.74
C LYS A 41 2.17 6.72 -12.46
N ALA A 42 1.07 6.32 -13.07
CA ALA A 42 0.17 7.23 -13.77
C ALA A 42 -0.76 8.06 -12.84
N GLY A 43 -0.71 7.81 -11.52
CA GLY A 43 -1.68 8.38 -10.59
C GLY A 43 -3.06 7.71 -10.69
N VAL A 44 -4.09 8.34 -10.14
CA VAL A 44 -5.45 7.76 -10.12
C VAL A 44 -6.13 7.92 -11.47
N THR A 45 -6.09 6.88 -12.29
CA THR A 45 -6.84 6.79 -13.56
C THR A 45 -8.33 6.52 -13.30
N PRO A 46 -9.22 6.68 -14.30
CA PRO A 46 -10.65 6.34 -14.12
C PRO A 46 -10.90 4.90 -13.67
N LEU A 47 -10.12 3.93 -14.18
CA LEU A 47 -10.21 2.54 -13.72
C LEU A 47 -9.75 2.40 -12.27
N GLN A 48 -8.64 3.02 -11.91
CA GLN A 48 -8.16 2.99 -10.53
C GLN A 48 -9.11 3.70 -9.58
N HIS A 49 -9.73 4.81 -10.00
CA HIS A 49 -10.78 5.46 -9.20
C HIS A 49 -11.93 4.49 -8.92
N LYS A 50 -12.45 3.81 -9.96
CA LYS A 50 -13.49 2.78 -9.80
C LYS A 50 -13.08 1.71 -8.79
N LEU A 51 -11.87 1.15 -8.93
CA LEU A 51 -11.39 0.08 -8.05
C LEU A 51 -11.14 0.56 -6.62
N LEU A 52 -10.59 1.75 -6.42
CA LEU A 52 -10.42 2.37 -5.11
C LEU A 52 -11.77 2.56 -4.43
N HIS A 53 -12.77 3.08 -5.16
CA HIS A 53 -14.09 3.33 -4.63
C HIS A 53 -14.78 2.02 -4.22
N CYS A 54 -14.75 0.98 -5.07
CA CYS A 54 -15.28 -0.35 -4.73
C CYS A 54 -14.60 -0.94 -3.48
N VAL A 55 -13.27 -0.91 -3.42
CA VAL A 55 -12.53 -1.40 -2.23
C VAL A 55 -12.90 -0.58 -0.99
N GLY A 56 -13.06 0.73 -1.13
CA GLY A 56 -13.46 1.61 -0.03
C GLY A 56 -14.83 1.26 0.52
N THR A 57 -15.84 1.08 -0.34
CA THR A 57 -17.21 0.73 0.08
C THR A 57 -17.25 -0.61 0.79
N VAL A 58 -16.61 -1.65 0.24
CA VAL A 58 -16.52 -2.98 0.87
C VAL A 58 -15.75 -2.92 2.19
N ALA A 59 -14.61 -2.22 2.24
CA ALA A 59 -13.82 -2.09 3.46
C ALA A 59 -14.63 -1.44 4.59
N LYS A 60 -15.46 -0.43 4.25
CA LYS A 60 -16.37 0.19 5.21
C LYS A 60 -17.44 -0.79 5.70
N GLU A 61 -18.10 -1.51 4.80
CA GLU A 61 -19.14 -2.48 5.14
C GLU A 61 -18.61 -3.65 5.97
N ALA A 62 -17.46 -4.21 5.58
CA ALA A 62 -16.78 -5.30 6.28
C ALA A 62 -15.99 -4.84 7.52
N ASN A 63 -15.93 -3.54 7.79
CA ASN A 63 -15.13 -2.93 8.86
C ASN A 63 -13.64 -3.31 8.82
N LEU A 64 -13.05 -3.35 7.62
CA LEU A 64 -11.64 -3.71 7.40
C LEU A 64 -10.78 -2.46 7.16
N PRO A 65 -9.51 -2.47 7.56
CA PRO A 65 -8.53 -1.47 7.12
C PRO A 65 -8.12 -1.70 5.67
N ILE A 66 -7.55 -0.67 5.06
CA ILE A 66 -7.07 -0.71 3.68
C ILE A 66 -5.57 -0.49 3.65
N PHE A 67 -4.81 -1.35 2.95
CA PHE A 67 -3.44 -1.08 2.55
C PHE A 67 -3.43 -0.72 1.05
N CYS A 68 -3.03 0.50 0.72
CA CYS A 68 -2.94 0.96 -0.66
C CYS A 68 -1.48 1.15 -1.08
N HIS A 69 -1.05 0.36 -2.08
CA HIS A 69 0.20 0.62 -2.78
C HIS A 69 0.06 1.93 -3.56
N HIS A 70 1.05 2.83 -3.48
CA HIS A 70 1.06 4.05 -4.29
C HIS A 70 2.47 4.45 -4.68
N ASP A 71 2.59 5.30 -5.70
CA ASP A 71 3.84 5.95 -6.04
C ASP A 71 3.90 7.33 -5.37
N PRO A 72 4.72 7.52 -4.32
CA PRO A 72 4.80 8.79 -3.61
C PRO A 72 5.46 9.90 -4.43
N LYS A 73 6.19 9.57 -5.51
CA LYS A 73 6.84 10.56 -6.38
C LYS A 73 5.85 11.39 -7.17
N VAL A 74 4.66 10.84 -7.45
CA VAL A 74 3.55 11.57 -8.09
C VAL A 74 2.50 12.02 -7.06
N GLN A 75 2.80 11.89 -5.76
CA GLN A 75 1.95 12.33 -4.65
C GLN A 75 0.50 11.82 -4.71
N SER A 76 0.28 10.63 -5.30
CA SER A 76 -1.06 10.06 -5.51
C SER A 76 -1.81 9.75 -4.21
N GLY A 77 -1.15 9.81 -3.06
CA GLY A 77 -1.77 9.62 -1.75
C GLY A 77 -2.91 10.60 -1.46
N TYR A 78 -2.81 11.86 -1.93
CA TYR A 78 -3.90 12.83 -1.78
C TYR A 78 -5.16 12.39 -2.51
N ASP A 79 -5.04 11.99 -3.77
CA ASP A 79 -6.17 11.54 -4.59
C ASP A 79 -6.75 10.23 -4.05
N ILE A 80 -5.90 9.30 -3.61
CA ILE A 80 -6.31 8.05 -2.98
C ILE A 80 -7.18 8.31 -1.74
N LEU A 81 -6.73 9.19 -0.84
CA LEU A 81 -7.49 9.53 0.35
C LEU A 81 -8.82 10.22 0.00
N ASN A 82 -8.85 11.06 -1.02
CA ASN A 82 -10.08 11.70 -1.49
C ASN A 82 -11.09 10.67 -2.02
N VAL A 83 -10.63 9.68 -2.80
CA VAL A 83 -11.51 8.60 -3.31
C VAL A 83 -12.05 7.76 -2.15
N TYR A 84 -11.20 7.36 -1.21
CA TYR A 84 -11.67 6.60 -0.05
C TYR A 84 -12.62 7.40 0.84
N ALA A 85 -12.39 8.70 1.01
CA ALA A 85 -13.32 9.56 1.73
C ALA A 85 -14.69 9.63 1.04
N SER A 86 -14.75 9.66 -0.31
CA SER A 86 -16.01 9.60 -1.06
C SER A 86 -16.75 8.27 -0.89
N ALA A 87 -16.03 7.17 -0.65
CA ALA A 87 -16.58 5.87 -0.27
C ALA A 87 -16.95 5.78 1.24
N GLY A 88 -16.71 6.85 2.00
CA GLY A 88 -17.03 6.94 3.43
C GLY A 88 -16.00 6.24 4.34
N VAL A 89 -14.78 6.08 3.88
CA VAL A 89 -13.64 5.55 4.67
C VAL A 89 -12.86 6.69 5.29
N GLU A 90 -12.69 6.66 6.61
CA GLU A 90 -11.87 7.63 7.32
C GLU A 90 -10.37 7.40 7.05
N PRO A 91 -9.54 8.46 6.95
CA PRO A 91 -8.10 8.33 6.69
C PRO A 91 -7.38 7.41 7.68
N ASN A 92 -7.83 7.35 8.93
CA ASN A 92 -7.26 6.48 9.97
C ASN A 92 -7.54 4.97 9.76
N ARG A 93 -8.21 4.62 8.67
CA ARG A 93 -8.42 3.23 8.22
C ARG A 93 -7.53 2.89 7.01
N VAL A 94 -6.71 3.84 6.54
CA VAL A 94 -5.91 3.72 5.33
C VAL A 94 -4.42 3.72 5.67
N ILE A 95 -3.70 2.74 5.13
CA ILE A 95 -2.24 2.68 5.14
C ILE A 95 -1.78 2.97 3.71
N LEU A 96 -1.03 4.04 3.53
CA LEU A 96 -0.38 4.37 2.25
C LEU A 96 1.00 3.72 2.20
N GLY A 97 1.09 2.57 1.54
CA GLY A 97 2.34 1.82 1.38
C GLY A 97 3.35 2.56 0.50
N HIS A 98 4.63 2.34 0.77
CA HIS A 98 5.76 2.88 0.01
C HIS A 98 5.94 4.40 0.10
N THR A 99 5.29 5.06 1.05
CA THR A 99 5.45 6.52 1.26
C THR A 99 6.91 6.90 1.52
N GLY A 100 7.69 5.98 2.12
CA GLY A 100 9.11 6.15 2.35
C GLY A 100 10.00 6.12 1.10
N ASP A 101 9.48 5.77 -0.08
CA ASP A 101 10.25 5.70 -1.33
C ASP A 101 10.59 7.09 -1.91
N CYS A 102 10.04 8.16 -1.36
CA CYS A 102 10.41 9.52 -1.70
C CYS A 102 11.01 10.26 -0.48
N ASN A 103 11.78 11.32 -0.76
CA ASN A 103 12.34 12.20 0.27
C ASN A 103 11.52 13.50 0.40
N ASP A 104 10.21 13.44 0.17
CA ASP A 104 9.31 14.58 0.29
C ASP A 104 8.70 14.61 1.70
N TRP A 105 9.38 15.29 2.58
CA TRP A 105 8.98 15.49 3.96
C TRP A 105 7.59 16.13 4.11
N ALA A 106 7.32 17.19 3.35
CA ALA A 106 6.06 17.93 3.46
C ALA A 106 4.87 17.02 3.09
N TYR A 107 5.01 16.27 2.01
CA TYR A 107 4.02 15.28 1.60
C TYR A 107 3.78 14.21 2.68
N GLN A 108 4.85 13.64 3.23
CA GLN A 108 4.75 12.61 4.28
C GLN A 108 4.04 13.15 5.52
N GLU A 109 4.38 14.37 5.95
CA GLU A 109 3.75 15.02 7.10
C GLU A 109 2.26 15.33 6.85
N ASP A 110 1.91 15.80 5.66
CA ASP A 110 0.53 16.10 5.32
C ASP A 110 -0.37 14.85 5.34
N LEU A 111 0.13 13.72 4.86
CA LEU A 111 -0.62 12.44 4.90
C LEU A 111 -0.91 12.00 6.34
N VAL A 112 0.08 12.09 7.25
CA VAL A 112 -0.15 11.73 8.66
C VAL A 112 -1.01 12.75 9.39
N LYS A 113 -0.95 14.03 9.05
CA LYS A 113 -1.87 15.08 9.56
C LYS A 113 -3.30 14.84 9.11
N ALA A 114 -3.50 14.36 7.88
CA ALA A 114 -4.82 13.94 7.40
C ALA A 114 -5.38 12.73 8.18
N GLY A 115 -4.54 12.04 8.95
CA GLY A 115 -4.91 10.89 9.78
C GLY A 115 -4.54 9.54 9.20
N ALA A 116 -3.97 9.47 8.00
CA ALA A 116 -3.54 8.23 7.39
C ALA A 116 -2.33 7.61 8.11
N TYR A 117 -2.14 6.31 7.91
CA TYR A 117 -0.87 5.65 8.20
C TYR A 117 0.00 5.65 6.96
N ILE A 118 1.32 5.74 7.14
CA ILE A 118 2.30 5.72 6.05
C ILE A 118 3.32 4.61 6.24
N GLY A 119 3.71 3.98 5.13
CA GLY A 119 4.70 2.90 5.09
C GLY A 119 6.09 3.40 4.73
N PHE A 120 7.07 3.19 5.63
CA PHE A 120 8.48 3.09 5.31
C PHE A 120 8.80 1.60 5.17
N ASP A 121 8.26 0.99 4.16
CA ASP A 121 8.12 -0.45 4.02
C ASP A 121 9.02 -1.06 2.95
N ARG A 122 10.01 -0.29 2.47
CA ARG A 122 11.07 -0.72 1.56
C ARG A 122 12.47 -0.32 2.03
N LEU A 123 12.70 -0.32 3.33
CA LEU A 123 13.96 0.16 3.92
C LEU A 123 15.20 -0.61 3.45
N ALA A 124 15.04 -1.87 3.03
CA ALA A 124 16.14 -2.72 2.56
C ALA A 124 16.35 -2.70 1.04
N TYR A 125 15.53 -1.98 0.28
CA TYR A 125 15.64 -1.88 -1.19
C TYR A 125 16.71 -0.86 -1.58
N GLY A 126 17.96 -1.26 -1.60
CA GLY A 126 19.11 -0.40 -1.91
C GLY A 126 19.14 0.20 -3.33
N HIS A 127 18.23 -0.22 -4.21
CA HIS A 127 18.09 0.29 -5.57
C HIS A 127 17.02 1.38 -5.74
N LEU A 128 16.30 1.72 -4.66
CA LEU A 128 15.35 2.82 -4.70
C LEU A 128 16.09 4.16 -4.71
N ASP A 129 15.50 5.14 -5.39
CA ASP A 129 16.07 6.49 -5.51
C ASP A 129 16.17 7.25 -4.18
N ASN A 130 15.49 6.76 -3.13
CA ASN A 130 15.57 7.34 -1.79
C ASN A 130 16.50 6.49 -0.90
N PRO A 131 17.74 6.95 -0.62
CA PRO A 131 18.63 6.24 0.27
C PRO A 131 18.03 6.05 1.67
N VAL A 132 18.32 4.91 2.30
CA VAL A 132 17.84 4.55 3.65
C VAL A 132 18.07 5.67 4.68
N LYS A 133 19.22 6.36 4.61
CA LYS A 133 19.54 7.50 5.49
C LYS A 133 18.50 8.64 5.43
N ASN A 134 17.88 8.88 4.26
CA ASN A 134 16.83 9.89 4.13
C ASN A 134 15.54 9.40 4.79
N SER A 135 15.19 8.13 4.57
CA SER A 135 14.02 7.53 5.24
C SER A 135 14.18 7.55 6.75
N VAL A 136 15.34 7.18 7.28
CA VAL A 136 15.64 7.26 8.72
C VAL A 136 15.50 8.70 9.23
N LYS A 137 16.06 9.69 8.52
CA LYS A 137 15.92 11.11 8.89
C LYS A 137 14.45 11.52 8.96
N ASN A 138 13.66 11.17 7.94
CA ASN A 138 12.25 11.53 7.89
C ASN A 138 11.45 10.83 9.00
N ILE A 139 11.76 9.56 9.30
CA ILE A 139 11.15 8.84 10.43
C ILE A 139 11.44 9.56 11.75
N VAL A 140 12.70 9.92 12.01
CA VAL A 140 13.09 10.63 13.24
C VAL A 140 12.36 11.95 13.39
N GLU A 141 12.24 12.72 12.30
CA GLU A 141 11.49 13.98 12.28
C GLU A 141 9.99 13.77 12.57
N LEU A 142 9.36 12.78 11.93
CA LEU A 142 7.94 12.44 12.18
C LEU A 142 7.72 12.01 13.63
N VAL A 143 8.62 11.20 14.17
CA VAL A 143 8.58 10.76 15.57
C VAL A 143 8.73 11.94 16.53
N SER A 144 9.67 12.85 16.25
CA SER A 144 9.89 14.06 17.08
C SER A 144 8.67 14.98 17.15
N LYS A 145 7.84 14.95 16.10
CA LYS A 145 6.56 15.69 16.01
C LYS A 145 5.35 14.91 16.57
N GLY A 146 5.57 13.72 17.11
CA GLY A 146 4.53 12.92 17.76
C GLY A 146 3.76 11.96 16.85
N TYR A 147 4.20 11.75 15.60
CA TYR A 147 3.50 10.87 14.63
C TYR A 147 3.93 9.40 14.69
N ILE A 148 4.64 8.97 15.74
CA ILE A 148 5.13 7.59 15.90
C ILE A 148 4.04 6.53 15.66
N ASN A 149 2.80 6.80 16.08
CA ASN A 149 1.67 5.87 15.93
C ASN A 149 1.04 5.86 14.53
N ARG A 150 1.64 6.57 13.56
CA ARG A 150 1.17 6.64 12.17
C ARG A 150 2.16 6.06 11.17
N ILE A 151 3.23 5.44 11.64
CA ILE A 151 4.32 4.93 10.82
C ILE A 151 4.36 3.41 10.89
N PHE A 152 4.42 2.76 9.71
CA PHE A 152 4.73 1.34 9.58
C PHE A 152 6.14 1.16 9.02
N LEU A 153 6.89 0.23 9.59
CA LEU A 153 8.23 -0.15 9.14
C LEU A 153 8.18 -1.59 8.62
N SER A 154 8.73 -1.83 7.44
CA SER A 154 8.80 -3.14 6.81
C SER A 154 9.87 -3.15 5.72
N HIS A 155 9.98 -4.24 4.97
CA HIS A 155 10.97 -4.40 3.91
C HIS A 155 10.35 -4.78 2.55
N ASP A 156 9.04 -5.05 2.46
CA ASP A 156 8.31 -5.44 1.22
C ASP A 156 8.99 -6.61 0.47
N TRP A 157 9.56 -7.54 1.22
CA TRP A 157 10.32 -8.64 0.64
C TRP A 157 9.40 -9.78 0.23
N ALA A 158 9.36 -10.08 -1.07
CA ALA A 158 8.63 -11.21 -1.61
C ALA A 158 9.61 -12.33 -1.97
N THR A 159 9.57 -13.43 -1.22
CA THR A 159 10.42 -14.62 -1.49
C THR A 159 9.84 -15.55 -2.54
N TYR A 160 8.54 -15.42 -2.84
CA TYR A 160 7.82 -16.22 -3.82
C TYR A 160 6.60 -15.47 -4.37
N LEU A 161 6.41 -15.53 -5.68
CA LEU A 161 5.25 -14.98 -6.37
C LEU A 161 4.63 -16.07 -7.25
N ALA A 162 3.52 -16.65 -6.79
CA ALA A 162 2.88 -17.82 -7.40
C ALA A 162 2.40 -17.62 -8.85
N PHE A 163 2.16 -16.38 -9.27
CA PHE A 163 1.68 -16.03 -10.62
C PHE A 163 2.81 -15.72 -11.61
N TRP A 164 4.07 -15.84 -11.20
CA TRP A 164 5.23 -15.69 -12.09
C TRP A 164 5.88 -17.06 -12.34
N ASP A 165 5.36 -17.78 -13.33
CA ASP A 165 5.93 -19.08 -13.77
C ASP A 165 7.40 -18.99 -14.22
N SER A 166 7.85 -17.77 -14.54
CA SER A 166 9.23 -17.47 -14.94
C SER A 166 9.99 -16.66 -13.90
N TRP A 167 9.67 -16.81 -12.61
CA TRP A 167 10.58 -16.30 -11.59
C TRP A 167 11.94 -16.95 -11.78
N ASP A 168 12.82 -16.25 -12.47
CA ASP A 168 14.17 -16.70 -12.69
C ASP A 168 14.83 -16.90 -11.31
N LYS A 169 15.27 -18.14 -11.07
CA LYS A 169 15.98 -18.49 -9.84
C LYS A 169 17.19 -17.59 -9.59
N THR A 170 17.72 -16.96 -10.66
CA THR A 170 18.80 -15.97 -10.59
C THR A 170 18.35 -14.69 -9.87
N VAL A 171 17.13 -14.22 -10.10
CA VAL A 171 16.61 -13.02 -9.40
C VAL A 171 16.48 -13.30 -7.91
N SER A 172 15.98 -14.48 -7.54
CA SER A 172 15.88 -14.86 -6.11
C SER A 172 17.27 -15.03 -5.47
N GLN A 173 18.27 -15.50 -6.25
CA GLN A 173 19.64 -15.65 -5.78
C GLN A 173 20.32 -14.27 -5.63
N ASP A 174 20.09 -13.35 -6.54
CA ASP A 174 20.61 -11.98 -6.44
C ASP A 174 19.98 -11.24 -5.24
N TYR A 175 18.71 -11.48 -4.94
CA TYR A 175 18.07 -10.96 -3.73
C TYR A 175 18.61 -11.61 -2.44
N LEU A 176 18.94 -12.89 -2.45
CA LEU A 176 19.56 -13.60 -1.32
C LEU A 176 21.03 -13.19 -1.10
N ASN A 177 21.68 -12.71 -2.15
CA ASN A 177 23.07 -12.22 -2.12
C ASN A 177 23.15 -10.70 -1.84
N LEU A 178 22.02 -9.99 -1.69
CA LEU A 178 22.03 -8.64 -1.15
C LEU A 178 22.51 -8.73 0.29
N ASP A 179 23.69 -8.17 0.53
CA ASP A 179 24.26 -7.97 1.87
C ASP A 179 23.40 -6.90 2.56
N ILE A 180 22.26 -7.34 3.12
CA ILE A 180 21.32 -6.45 3.80
C ILE A 180 21.95 -6.11 5.13
N ASP A 181 22.62 -4.96 5.17
CA ASP A 181 23.18 -4.42 6.40
C ASP A 181 22.06 -3.90 7.31
N PHE A 182 21.60 -4.75 8.20
CA PHE A 182 20.62 -4.38 9.24
C PHE A 182 21.21 -3.54 10.39
N THR A 183 22.50 -3.20 10.36
CA THR A 183 23.13 -2.43 11.44
C THR A 183 22.58 -1.01 11.57
N TYR A 184 21.87 -0.50 10.55
CA TYR A 184 21.23 0.81 10.58
C TYR A 184 19.88 0.85 11.31
N ILE A 185 19.36 -0.30 11.78
CA ILE A 185 18.03 -0.41 12.43
C ILE A 185 18.15 -0.71 13.93
N SER A 186 19.39 -0.88 14.43
CA SER A 186 19.67 -1.14 15.87
C SER A 186 19.89 0.14 16.68
#